data_f5006be066e16d5def00cb5a4510e4eb
#
_entry.id   f5006be066e16d5def00cb5a4510e4eb
#
_cell.length_a   1.000
_cell.length_b   1.000
_cell.length_c   1.000
_cell.angle_alpha   90.00
_cell.angle_beta   90.00
_cell.angle_gamma   90.00
#
_symmetry.space_group_name_H-M   'P 1'
#
loop_
_entity.id
_entity.type
_entity.pdbx_description
1 polymer ?
#
loop_
_entity_poly.entity_id
_entity_poly.type
_entity_poly.pdbx_seq_one_letter_code
_entity_poly.pdbx_strand_id
1 'polypeptide(L)'
;MKILVLFFAFFIATSSNAVVKRHDIPSRNYVLEKVPEYLIDLPHEGHGVLIKPQWVVTVAHTIFYNYIGKKLRVGDKIFEIEEVHIHPLYIEPDGALFKGDAAPLMKFLESRSDIALIKLSSPVTTSEPIDIYPNIDQAGKEITVFGRGATGNGEIGENLETKSLRELNHFRNIIESSKGNWLSYKFNKPPEALPLEGMHGAGDSGGASVITENGRTYLVGLSSWQFWRGDLANFKGGLYGTTAYQVRVSNYRDWIESVLGNS
;
A
#
# COMPACT_ATOMS: atom_id res chain seq x y z
N MET A 1 -61.42 -3.85 5.80
CA MET A 1 -60.38 -4.12 4.80
C MET A 1 -59.16 -3.27 5.18
N LYS A 2 -58.18 -3.86 5.87
CA LYS A 2 -56.95 -3.14 6.34
C LYS A 2 -55.90 -3.31 5.25
N ILE A 3 -55.47 -2.20 4.63
CA ILE A 3 -54.40 -2.16 3.66
C ILE A 3 -53.08 -2.17 4.45
N LEU A 4 -52.32 -3.26 4.33
CA LEU A 4 -50.96 -3.41 4.90
C LEU A 4 -50.01 -2.79 3.89
N VAL A 5 -49.49 -1.58 4.18
CA VAL A 5 -48.44 -0.95 3.39
C VAL A 5 -47.11 -1.53 3.85
N LEU A 6 -46.52 -2.43 3.04
CA LEU A 6 -45.16 -2.92 3.24
C LEU A 6 -44.15 -1.82 2.83
N PHE A 7 -43.52 -1.18 3.81
CA PHE A 7 -42.36 -0.34 3.56
C PHE A 7 -41.16 -1.26 3.24
N PHE A 8 -40.82 -1.37 1.97
CA PHE A 8 -39.50 -1.92 1.57
C PHE A 8 -38.44 -0.86 1.88
N ALA A 9 -37.76 -1.00 3.01
CA ALA A 9 -36.54 -0.27 3.31
C ALA A 9 -35.46 -0.81 2.36
N PHE A 10 -35.17 -0.06 1.31
CA PHE A 10 -33.96 -0.27 0.51
C PHE A 10 -32.75 0.04 1.41
N PHE A 11 -32.17 -0.99 2.03
CA PHE A 11 -30.84 -0.89 2.60
C PHE A 11 -29.86 -0.68 1.43
N ILE A 12 -29.49 0.56 1.17
CA ILE A 12 -28.31 0.86 0.38
C ILE A 12 -27.13 0.41 1.23
N ALA A 13 -26.64 -0.81 0.99
CA ALA A 13 -25.37 -1.25 1.53
C ALA A 13 -24.30 -0.32 0.96
N THR A 14 -23.84 0.62 1.76
CA THR A 14 -22.67 1.43 1.43
C THR A 14 -21.45 0.49 1.49
N SER A 15 -21.06 -0.03 0.32
CA SER A 15 -19.85 -0.82 0.17
C SER A 15 -18.67 0.07 0.54
N SER A 16 -18.01 -0.23 1.64
CA SER A 16 -16.75 0.43 2.00
C SER A 16 -15.63 -0.27 1.25
N ASN A 17 -15.12 0.39 0.24
CA ASN A 17 -14.04 -0.10 -0.62
C ASN A 17 -12.72 0.54 -0.18
N ALA A 18 -11.60 -0.19 -0.33
CA ALA A 18 -10.25 0.28 -0.02
C ALA A 18 -9.79 1.47 -0.87
N VAL A 19 -8.66 2.04 -0.52
CA VAL A 19 -7.97 3.22 -1.07
C VAL A 19 -8.78 4.51 -1.02
N VAL A 20 -8.12 5.64 -1.05
CA VAL A 20 -8.77 6.96 -1.15
C VAL A 20 -8.88 7.35 -2.61
N LYS A 21 -10.06 7.75 -3.04
CA LYS A 21 -10.48 7.88 -4.43
C LYS A 21 -10.83 9.32 -4.79
N ARG A 22 -10.95 9.59 -6.05
CA ARG A 22 -11.61 10.83 -6.51
C ARG A 22 -13.08 10.82 -6.08
N HIS A 23 -13.57 11.97 -5.63
CA HIS A 23 -14.96 12.13 -5.19
C HIS A 23 -15.99 12.04 -6.33
N ASP A 24 -15.55 12.35 -7.56
CA ASP A 24 -16.39 12.44 -8.77
C ASP A 24 -16.40 11.14 -9.61
N ILE A 25 -15.70 10.10 -9.17
CA ILE A 25 -15.64 8.79 -9.84
C ILE A 25 -16.35 7.73 -8.98
N PRO A 26 -17.27 6.94 -9.54
CA PRO A 26 -17.92 5.86 -8.79
C PRO A 26 -16.92 4.85 -8.22
N SER A 27 -17.05 4.52 -6.93
CA SER A 27 -16.11 3.62 -6.22
C SER A 27 -15.94 2.26 -6.91
N ARG A 28 -16.98 1.73 -7.56
CA ARG A 28 -16.92 0.46 -8.30
C ARG A 28 -15.85 0.44 -9.41
N ASN A 29 -15.49 1.60 -9.96
CA ASN A 29 -14.49 1.69 -11.02
C ASN A 29 -13.06 1.40 -10.52
N TYR A 30 -12.84 1.47 -9.21
CA TYR A 30 -11.56 1.19 -8.56
C TYR A 30 -11.44 -0.27 -8.10
N VAL A 31 -12.53 -1.04 -8.10
CA VAL A 31 -12.54 -2.44 -7.67
C VAL A 31 -11.87 -3.31 -8.72
N LEU A 32 -10.98 -4.21 -8.29
CA LEU A 32 -10.38 -5.22 -9.13
C LEU A 32 -11.09 -6.57 -8.96
N GLU A 33 -11.58 -7.12 -10.07
CA GLU A 33 -12.21 -8.45 -10.09
C GLU A 33 -11.19 -9.57 -9.89
N LYS A 34 -9.98 -9.39 -10.43
CA LYS A 34 -8.91 -10.38 -10.33
C LYS A 34 -7.74 -9.84 -9.50
N VAL A 35 -7.47 -10.48 -8.38
CA VAL A 35 -6.31 -10.17 -7.54
C VAL A 35 -5.03 -10.60 -8.26
N PRO A 36 -4.03 -9.71 -8.43
CA PRO A 36 -2.72 -10.12 -8.92
C PRO A 36 -2.08 -11.17 -8.00
N GLU A 37 -1.53 -12.22 -8.58
CA GLU A 37 -1.07 -13.39 -7.83
C GLU A 37 0.10 -13.12 -6.89
N TYR A 38 0.87 -12.07 -7.16
CA TYR A 38 1.99 -11.61 -6.33
C TYR A 38 1.57 -10.78 -5.10
N LEU A 39 0.29 -10.35 -5.00
CA LEU A 39 -0.20 -9.57 -3.84
C LEU A 39 -0.58 -10.51 -2.70
N ILE A 40 -0.10 -10.19 -1.51
CA ILE A 40 -0.28 -10.99 -0.30
C ILE A 40 -0.80 -10.11 0.82
N ASP A 41 -1.83 -10.56 1.54
CA ASP A 41 -2.25 -9.93 2.80
C ASP A 41 -1.38 -10.44 3.95
N LEU A 42 -0.84 -9.52 4.74
CA LEU A 42 -0.11 -9.87 5.96
C LEU A 42 -1.06 -10.34 7.08
N PRO A 43 -0.56 -11.06 8.10
CA PRO A 43 -1.42 -11.72 9.10
C PRO A 43 -2.33 -10.80 9.90
N HIS A 44 -1.92 -9.56 10.11
CA HIS A 44 -2.68 -8.59 10.92
C HIS A 44 -3.16 -7.41 10.08
N GLU A 45 -2.23 -6.68 9.50
CA GLU A 45 -2.49 -5.48 8.72
C GLU A 45 -1.43 -5.31 7.64
N GLY A 46 -1.80 -4.65 6.54
CA GLY A 46 -0.90 -4.35 5.44
C GLY A 46 -0.78 -5.49 4.44
N HIS A 47 0.15 -5.30 3.54
CA HIS A 47 0.36 -6.15 2.38
C HIS A 47 1.83 -6.51 2.20
N GLY A 48 2.07 -7.58 1.47
CA GLY A 48 3.38 -7.95 0.95
C GLY A 48 3.30 -8.28 -0.52
N VAL A 49 4.45 -8.41 -1.16
CA VAL A 49 4.58 -8.69 -2.58
C VAL A 49 5.55 -9.85 -2.79
N LEU A 50 5.10 -10.88 -3.46
CA LEU A 50 5.94 -12.05 -3.79
C LEU A 50 6.94 -11.65 -4.89
N ILE A 51 8.23 -11.63 -4.56
CA ILE A 51 9.32 -11.24 -5.48
C ILE A 51 10.20 -12.43 -5.91
N LYS A 52 10.14 -13.53 -5.16
CA LYS A 52 10.75 -14.84 -5.48
C LYS A 52 9.85 -15.94 -4.91
N PRO A 53 9.98 -17.19 -5.31
CA PRO A 53 9.08 -18.26 -4.87
C PRO A 53 8.94 -18.41 -3.35
N GLN A 54 9.95 -18.07 -2.55
CA GLN A 54 9.89 -18.11 -1.08
C GLN A 54 9.99 -16.73 -0.42
N TRP A 55 10.01 -15.63 -1.19
CA TRP A 55 10.32 -14.32 -0.66
C TRP A 55 9.26 -13.29 -0.94
N VAL A 56 8.78 -12.69 0.13
CA VAL A 56 7.82 -11.60 0.13
C VAL A 56 8.51 -10.34 0.62
N VAL A 57 8.41 -9.24 -0.14
CA VAL A 57 8.85 -7.92 0.29
C VAL A 57 7.67 -7.14 0.86
N THR A 58 7.89 -6.40 1.92
CA THR A 58 6.91 -5.49 2.54
C THR A 58 7.60 -4.28 3.15
N VAL A 59 6.84 -3.37 3.77
CA VAL A 59 7.38 -2.27 4.55
C VAL A 59 7.66 -2.71 5.98
N ALA A 60 8.76 -2.23 6.57
CA ALA A 60 9.21 -2.67 7.89
C ALA A 60 8.23 -2.30 9.01
N HIS A 61 7.56 -1.15 8.90
CA HIS A 61 6.61 -0.70 9.92
C HIS A 61 5.35 -1.58 10.05
N THR A 62 5.12 -2.54 9.15
CA THR A 62 4.04 -3.54 9.31
C THR A 62 4.46 -4.75 10.14
N ILE A 63 5.74 -4.85 10.50
CA ILE A 63 6.25 -5.97 11.30
C ILE A 63 6.17 -5.61 12.80
N PHE A 64 4.96 -5.49 13.33
CA PHE A 64 4.72 -5.10 14.73
C PHE A 64 4.90 -6.24 15.73
N TYR A 65 4.88 -7.50 15.25
CA TYR A 65 4.87 -8.69 16.08
C TYR A 65 5.92 -9.67 15.61
N ASN A 66 6.13 -10.72 16.39
CA ASN A 66 6.84 -11.88 15.89
C ASN A 66 5.98 -12.61 14.85
N TYR A 67 6.36 -12.50 13.58
CA TYR A 67 5.69 -13.15 12.47
C TYR A 67 6.17 -14.59 12.21
N ILE A 68 7.31 -15.00 12.77
CA ILE A 68 7.85 -16.38 12.62
C ILE A 68 6.80 -17.38 13.13
N GLY A 69 6.51 -18.39 12.34
CA GLY A 69 5.47 -19.39 12.59
C GLY A 69 4.04 -18.93 12.29
N LYS A 70 3.81 -17.66 11.91
CA LYS A 70 2.50 -17.20 11.42
C LYS A 70 2.26 -17.68 10.00
N LYS A 71 0.98 -17.71 9.62
CA LYS A 71 0.54 -18.21 8.33
C LYS A 71 0.18 -17.07 7.38
N LEU A 72 0.66 -17.17 6.15
CA LEU A 72 0.28 -16.32 5.03
C LEU A 72 -0.52 -17.14 4.01
N ARG A 73 -1.53 -16.52 3.42
CA ARG A 73 -2.24 -17.08 2.27
C ARG A 73 -1.66 -16.49 0.98
N VAL A 74 -1.25 -17.35 0.07
CA VAL A 74 -0.82 -16.99 -1.29
C VAL A 74 -1.69 -17.78 -2.27
N GLY A 75 -2.54 -17.09 -3.02
CA GLY A 75 -3.61 -17.76 -3.78
C GLY A 75 -4.49 -18.59 -2.85
N ASP A 76 -4.68 -19.86 -3.19
CA ASP A 76 -5.50 -20.80 -2.41
C ASP A 76 -4.70 -21.59 -1.36
N LYS A 77 -3.38 -21.39 -1.27
CA LYS A 77 -2.50 -22.13 -0.36
C LYS A 77 -2.07 -21.28 0.83
N ILE A 78 -1.74 -21.98 1.92
CA ILE A 78 -1.25 -21.39 3.16
C ILE A 78 0.21 -21.80 3.35
N PHE A 79 1.05 -20.82 3.64
CA PHE A 79 2.48 -20.97 3.91
C PHE A 79 2.79 -20.44 5.31
N GLU A 80 3.77 -21.05 5.97
CA GLU A 80 4.28 -20.57 7.26
C GLU A 80 5.44 -19.59 7.01
N ILE A 81 5.56 -18.58 7.86
CA ILE A 81 6.68 -17.64 7.83
C ILE A 81 7.86 -18.30 8.58
N GLU A 82 8.96 -18.51 7.88
CA GLU A 82 10.19 -19.08 8.42
C GLU A 82 11.12 -18.02 9.02
N GLU A 83 11.33 -16.93 8.27
CA GLU A 83 12.23 -15.84 8.66
C GLU A 83 11.63 -14.49 8.36
N VAL A 84 12.09 -13.47 9.11
CA VAL A 84 11.78 -12.05 8.85
C VAL A 84 13.06 -11.26 8.94
N HIS A 85 13.38 -10.52 7.88
CA HIS A 85 14.56 -9.67 7.77
C HIS A 85 14.10 -8.21 7.65
N ILE A 86 14.27 -7.42 8.70
CA ILE A 86 14.05 -5.98 8.69
C ILE A 86 15.34 -5.29 8.26
N HIS A 87 15.25 -4.29 7.39
CA HIS A 87 16.44 -3.56 6.95
C HIS A 87 17.16 -2.92 8.15
N PRO A 88 18.50 -3.04 8.26
CA PRO A 88 19.26 -2.59 9.44
C PRO A 88 19.12 -1.08 9.75
N LEU A 89 18.80 -0.26 8.74
CA LEU A 89 18.58 1.19 8.91
C LEU A 89 17.09 1.53 9.13
N TYR A 90 16.23 0.56 9.37
CA TYR A 90 14.88 0.83 9.85
C TYR A 90 14.92 1.17 11.34
N ILE A 91 14.28 2.26 11.70
CA ILE A 91 14.11 2.70 13.09
C ILE A 91 12.65 3.05 13.27
N GLU A 92 12.05 2.59 14.37
CA GLU A 92 10.70 3.02 14.74
C GLU A 92 10.72 4.45 15.28
N PRO A 93 9.71 5.27 14.93
CA PRO A 93 9.61 6.61 15.48
C PRO A 93 9.32 6.57 16.98
N ASP A 94 10.01 7.41 17.75
CA ASP A 94 9.69 7.64 19.14
C ASP A 94 8.27 8.20 19.30
N GLY A 95 7.56 7.77 20.34
CA GLY A 95 6.18 8.21 20.60
C GLY A 95 6.01 9.73 20.76
N ALA A 96 7.08 10.44 21.12
CA ALA A 96 7.07 11.91 21.21
C ALA A 96 6.93 12.57 19.83
N LEU A 97 7.36 11.92 18.75
CA LEU A 97 7.25 12.43 17.38
C LEU A 97 5.81 12.47 16.87
N PHE A 98 4.89 11.76 17.50
CA PHE A 98 3.47 11.74 17.12
C PHE A 98 2.63 12.86 17.74
N LYS A 99 3.27 13.89 18.32
CA LYS A 99 2.59 15.01 18.99
C LYS A 99 3.10 16.34 18.49
N GLY A 100 2.18 17.32 18.40
CA GLY A 100 2.49 18.69 18.00
C GLY A 100 2.80 18.82 16.51
N ASP A 101 3.79 19.63 16.16
CA ASP A 101 4.16 19.91 14.77
C ASP A 101 4.66 18.64 14.04
N ALA A 102 4.16 18.41 12.83
CA ALA A 102 4.49 17.25 12.04
C ALA A 102 5.92 17.24 11.47
N ALA A 103 6.58 18.41 11.34
CA ALA A 103 7.86 18.48 10.63
C ALA A 103 8.95 17.55 11.20
N PRO A 104 9.11 17.38 12.53
CA PRO A 104 10.06 16.40 13.08
C PRO A 104 9.74 14.96 12.65
N LEU A 105 8.47 14.56 12.69
CA LEU A 105 8.05 13.21 12.25
C LEU A 105 8.30 13.04 10.75
N MET A 106 7.93 14.01 9.91
CA MET A 106 8.13 13.91 8.45
C MET A 106 9.61 13.75 8.10
N LYS A 107 10.49 14.55 8.74
CA LYS A 107 11.94 14.43 8.56
C LYS A 107 12.46 13.05 9.01
N PHE A 108 11.94 12.53 10.10
CA PHE A 108 12.30 11.19 10.59
C PHE A 108 11.88 10.12 9.59
N LEU A 109 10.61 10.13 9.12
CA LEU A 109 10.08 9.17 8.16
C LEU A 109 10.86 9.19 6.84
N GLU A 110 11.26 10.36 6.37
CA GLU A 110 12.06 10.52 5.16
C GLU A 110 13.45 9.86 5.29
N SER A 111 14.06 9.86 6.48
CA SER A 111 15.42 9.38 6.71
C SER A 111 15.54 7.87 6.89
N ARG A 112 14.45 7.15 7.21
CA ARG A 112 14.49 5.72 7.54
C ARG A 112 14.42 4.82 6.30
N SER A 113 14.82 3.57 6.47
CA SER A 113 14.71 2.50 5.47
C SER A 113 13.54 1.58 5.82
N ASP A 114 12.35 1.91 5.34
CA ASP A 114 11.10 1.23 5.71
C ASP A 114 10.83 -0.01 4.83
N ILE A 115 11.71 -1.01 4.90
CA ILE A 115 11.59 -2.23 4.09
C ILE A 115 11.94 -3.47 4.91
N ALA A 116 11.21 -4.57 4.65
CA ALA A 116 11.46 -5.87 5.23
C ALA A 116 11.24 -6.99 4.19
N LEU A 117 11.90 -8.13 4.41
CA LEU A 117 11.71 -9.37 3.66
C LEU A 117 11.17 -10.45 4.60
N ILE A 118 10.25 -11.24 4.09
CA ILE A 118 9.66 -12.39 4.76
C ILE A 118 10.00 -13.63 3.93
N LYS A 119 10.63 -14.63 4.54
CA LYS A 119 10.88 -15.94 3.93
C LYS A 119 9.78 -16.91 4.31
N LEU A 120 9.23 -17.59 3.34
CA LEU A 120 8.25 -18.65 3.53
C LEU A 120 8.96 -19.99 3.73
N SER A 121 8.38 -20.89 4.52
CA SER A 121 8.92 -22.22 4.83
C SER A 121 9.03 -23.14 3.61
N SER A 122 8.35 -22.82 2.52
CA SER A 122 8.42 -23.58 1.27
C SER A 122 8.11 -22.66 0.07
N PRO A 123 8.59 -23.04 -1.14
CA PRO A 123 8.36 -22.22 -2.32
C PRO A 123 6.88 -22.23 -2.76
N VAL A 124 6.39 -21.06 -3.13
CA VAL A 124 5.12 -20.87 -3.81
C VAL A 124 5.27 -21.33 -5.25
N THR A 125 4.49 -22.33 -5.64
CA THR A 125 4.50 -22.90 -7.00
C THR A 125 3.22 -22.62 -7.77
N THR A 126 2.27 -21.94 -7.14
CA THR A 126 0.93 -21.65 -7.68
C THR A 126 0.70 -20.20 -8.06
N SER A 127 1.68 -19.34 -7.82
CA SER A 127 1.63 -17.92 -8.11
C SER A 127 2.98 -17.47 -8.64
N GLU A 128 2.95 -16.61 -9.66
CA GLU A 128 4.17 -16.07 -10.25
C GLU A 128 4.66 -14.84 -9.48
N PRO A 129 5.92 -14.83 -9.02
CA PRO A 129 6.54 -13.64 -8.45
C PRO A 129 6.61 -12.50 -9.45
N ILE A 130 6.56 -11.26 -8.96
CA ILE A 130 6.78 -10.08 -9.79
C ILE A 130 8.24 -9.65 -9.76
N ASP A 131 8.80 -9.25 -10.90
CA ASP A 131 10.14 -8.68 -10.97
C ASP A 131 10.19 -7.23 -10.44
N ILE A 132 11.29 -6.88 -9.82
CA ILE A 132 11.59 -5.49 -9.43
C ILE A 132 11.95 -4.70 -10.68
N TYR A 133 11.42 -3.49 -10.83
CA TYR A 133 11.69 -2.60 -11.96
C TYR A 133 13.20 -2.38 -12.14
N PRO A 134 13.78 -2.69 -13.31
CA PRO A 134 15.23 -2.76 -13.47
C PRO A 134 15.94 -1.40 -13.49
N ASN A 135 15.22 -0.34 -13.84
CA ASN A 135 15.81 0.98 -14.07
C ASN A 135 15.63 1.92 -12.86
N ILE A 136 16.29 3.08 -12.92
CA ILE A 136 16.22 4.14 -11.89
C ILE A 136 15.42 5.37 -12.36
N ASP A 137 14.83 5.32 -13.55
CA ASP A 137 14.11 6.39 -14.25
C ASP A 137 12.60 6.38 -13.94
N GLN A 138 12.22 6.19 -12.68
CA GLN A 138 10.81 6.06 -12.28
C GLN A 138 10.04 7.38 -12.34
N ALA A 139 10.70 8.54 -12.15
CA ALA A 139 10.04 9.84 -12.17
C ALA A 139 9.38 10.11 -13.54
N GLY A 140 8.16 10.64 -13.50
CA GLY A 140 7.33 10.89 -14.70
C GLY A 140 6.54 9.67 -15.18
N LYS A 141 6.80 8.47 -14.65
CA LYS A 141 6.06 7.26 -15.04
C LYS A 141 4.75 7.13 -14.28
N GLU A 142 3.77 6.59 -14.99
CA GLU A 142 2.50 6.23 -14.39
C GLU A 142 2.62 4.92 -13.63
N ILE A 143 2.02 4.88 -12.45
CA ILE A 143 1.92 3.70 -11.60
C ILE A 143 0.46 3.27 -11.41
N THR A 144 0.27 1.96 -11.22
CA THR A 144 -0.93 1.40 -10.62
C THR A 144 -0.59 0.95 -9.21
N VAL A 145 -1.39 1.37 -8.24
CA VAL A 145 -1.23 1.05 -6.82
C VAL A 145 -2.40 0.24 -6.33
N PHE A 146 -2.14 -0.76 -5.49
CA PHE A 146 -3.16 -1.67 -4.98
C PHE A 146 -3.31 -1.56 -3.46
N GLY A 147 -4.54 -1.72 -2.97
CA GLY A 147 -4.82 -1.69 -1.54
C GLY A 147 -6.15 -2.32 -1.14
N ARG A 148 -6.28 -2.61 0.17
CA ARG A 148 -7.49 -3.15 0.85
C ARG A 148 -7.77 -2.42 2.16
N GLY A 149 -7.08 -1.31 2.41
CA GLY A 149 -7.12 -0.54 3.64
C GLY A 149 -8.33 0.38 3.77
N ALA A 150 -8.14 1.55 4.37
CA ALA A 150 -9.17 2.53 4.57
C ALA A 150 -9.67 3.11 3.24
N THR A 151 -10.97 3.42 3.19
CA THR A 151 -11.59 4.11 2.07
C THR A 151 -11.75 5.59 2.36
N GLY A 152 -12.18 6.34 1.36
CA GLY A 152 -12.46 7.77 1.45
C GLY A 152 -12.44 8.43 0.09
N ASN A 153 -12.42 9.76 0.10
CA ASN A 153 -12.21 10.53 -1.12
C ASN A 153 -11.40 11.79 -0.84
N GLY A 154 -10.87 12.39 -1.88
CA GLY A 154 -9.96 13.52 -1.76
C GLY A 154 -10.56 14.80 -1.16
N GLU A 155 -11.89 14.92 -1.02
CA GLU A 155 -12.53 16.07 -0.37
C GLU A 155 -12.67 15.89 1.14
N ILE A 156 -12.99 14.68 1.57
CA ILE A 156 -13.23 14.37 2.98
C ILE A 156 -12.08 13.60 3.64
N GLY A 157 -11.09 13.12 2.86
CA GLY A 157 -9.99 12.28 3.34
C GLY A 157 -10.41 10.85 3.64
N GLU A 158 -9.56 10.15 4.38
CA GLU A 158 -9.79 8.78 4.83
C GLU A 158 -10.97 8.69 5.81
N ASN A 159 -11.75 7.62 5.67
CA ASN A 159 -12.79 7.24 6.62
C ASN A 159 -12.33 5.99 7.39
N LEU A 160 -11.88 6.20 8.62
CA LEU A 160 -11.41 5.14 9.52
C LEU A 160 -12.54 4.46 10.30
N GLU A 161 -13.74 5.05 10.33
CA GLU A 161 -14.88 4.51 11.06
C GLU A 161 -15.59 3.39 10.29
N THR A 162 -15.48 3.40 8.96
CA THR A 162 -16.14 2.41 8.11
C THR A 162 -15.30 1.15 8.02
N LYS A 163 -15.86 0.01 8.47
CA LYS A 163 -15.19 -1.28 8.35
C LYS A 163 -14.94 -1.62 6.87
N SER A 164 -13.68 -1.75 6.48
CA SER A 164 -13.31 -2.18 5.13
C SER A 164 -13.84 -3.59 4.86
N LEU A 165 -14.48 -3.78 3.70
CA LEU A 165 -14.84 -5.10 3.18
C LEU A 165 -13.62 -5.88 2.66
N ARG A 166 -12.43 -5.24 2.69
CA ARG A 166 -11.16 -5.78 2.18
C ARG A 166 -11.22 -6.20 0.70
N GLU A 167 -12.14 -5.61 -0.07
CA GLU A 167 -12.11 -5.72 -1.53
C GLU A 167 -10.83 -5.09 -2.06
N LEU A 168 -10.17 -5.76 -2.99
CA LEU A 168 -8.99 -5.19 -3.62
C LEU A 168 -9.39 -4.05 -4.54
N ASN A 169 -8.82 -2.90 -4.28
CA ASN A 169 -8.97 -1.73 -5.14
C ASN A 169 -7.61 -1.35 -5.73
N HIS A 170 -7.66 -0.61 -6.81
CA HIS A 170 -6.50 -0.03 -7.44
C HIS A 170 -6.75 1.44 -7.77
N PHE A 171 -5.70 2.20 -7.88
CA PHE A 171 -5.73 3.55 -8.42
C PHE A 171 -4.48 3.80 -9.27
N ARG A 172 -4.52 4.89 -10.03
CA ARG A 172 -3.41 5.33 -10.87
C ARG A 172 -2.85 6.64 -10.33
N ASN A 173 -1.55 6.84 -10.52
CA ASN A 173 -0.92 8.13 -10.24
C ASN A 173 0.37 8.26 -11.06
N ILE A 174 1.01 9.43 -11.04
CA ILE A 174 2.31 9.67 -11.69
C ILE A 174 3.36 9.90 -10.60
N ILE A 175 4.48 9.22 -10.70
CA ILE A 175 5.62 9.44 -9.82
C ILE A 175 6.19 10.84 -10.10
N GLU A 176 6.07 11.75 -9.14
CA GLU A 176 6.66 13.10 -9.24
C GLU A 176 8.14 13.10 -8.90
N SER A 177 8.56 12.23 -7.98
CA SER A 177 9.95 12.15 -7.54
C SER A 177 10.39 10.71 -7.25
N SER A 178 11.66 10.41 -7.57
CA SER A 178 12.33 9.14 -7.28
C SER A 178 13.71 9.43 -6.66
N LYS A 179 13.73 9.88 -5.40
CA LYS A 179 14.94 10.29 -4.70
C LYS A 179 15.22 9.45 -3.46
N GLY A 180 16.47 9.01 -3.31
CA GLY A 180 16.89 8.21 -2.15
C GLY A 180 15.99 7.00 -1.95
N ASN A 181 15.47 6.84 -0.75
CA ASN A 181 14.64 5.71 -0.33
C ASN A 181 13.20 5.74 -0.87
N TRP A 182 12.78 6.85 -1.53
CA TRP A 182 11.38 7.12 -1.75
C TRP A 182 11.02 7.41 -3.21
N LEU A 183 9.86 6.90 -3.61
CA LEU A 183 9.06 7.45 -4.68
C LEU A 183 7.97 8.31 -4.05
N SER A 184 7.61 9.42 -4.68
CA SER A 184 6.47 10.21 -4.23
C SER A 184 5.54 10.55 -5.39
N TYR A 185 4.26 10.68 -5.07
CA TYR A 185 3.22 11.16 -5.97
C TYR A 185 2.25 12.04 -5.18
N LYS A 186 1.53 12.90 -5.88
CA LYS A 186 0.55 13.80 -5.30
C LYS A 186 -0.86 13.38 -5.68
N PHE A 187 -1.81 13.50 -4.78
CA PHE A 187 -3.21 13.27 -5.06
C PHE A 187 -3.85 14.56 -5.60
N ASN A 188 -3.97 14.66 -6.92
CA ASN A 188 -4.49 15.85 -7.56
C ASN A 188 -6.02 15.91 -7.52
N LYS A 189 -6.55 17.15 -7.46
CA LYS A 189 -7.98 17.39 -7.61
C LYS A 189 -8.32 17.51 -9.11
N PRO A 190 -9.50 17.05 -9.56
CA PRO A 190 -9.97 17.37 -10.91
C PRO A 190 -9.97 18.88 -11.18
N PRO A 191 -9.63 19.35 -12.41
CA PRO A 191 -9.43 18.56 -13.63
C PRO A 191 -8.02 18.00 -13.84
N GLU A 192 -7.02 18.30 -12.98
CA GLU A 192 -5.62 17.88 -13.15
C GLU A 192 -5.40 16.39 -12.84
N ALA A 193 -6.36 15.75 -12.15
CA ALA A 193 -6.27 14.36 -11.76
C ALA A 193 -6.41 13.38 -12.93
N LEU A 194 -5.67 12.26 -12.90
CA LEU A 194 -5.87 11.13 -13.82
C LEU A 194 -7.27 10.50 -13.67
N PRO A 195 -7.77 9.76 -14.69
CA PRO A 195 -9.12 9.17 -14.65
C PRO A 195 -9.43 8.32 -13.41
N LEU A 196 -8.49 7.50 -12.93
CA LEU A 196 -8.62 6.70 -11.71
C LEU A 196 -7.56 7.10 -10.67
N GLU A 197 -7.28 8.38 -10.58
CA GLU A 197 -6.32 8.85 -9.58
C GLU A 197 -6.83 8.59 -8.17
N GLY A 198 -5.90 8.33 -7.28
CA GLY A 198 -6.17 8.01 -5.89
C GLY A 198 -4.93 8.10 -5.03
N MET A 199 -5.08 7.67 -3.79
CA MET A 199 -4.03 7.63 -2.79
C MET A 199 -4.20 6.41 -1.90
N HIS A 200 -3.09 5.85 -1.40
CA HIS A 200 -3.15 4.81 -0.37
C HIS A 200 -3.67 5.39 0.95
N GLY A 201 -4.40 4.59 1.70
CA GLY A 201 -4.91 4.93 3.02
C GLY A 201 -4.33 4.05 4.11
N ALA A 202 -4.77 4.25 5.35
CA ALA A 202 -4.42 3.40 6.48
C ALA A 202 -4.78 1.93 6.19
N GLY A 203 -3.84 1.01 6.44
CA GLY A 203 -3.97 -0.41 6.13
C GLY A 203 -3.56 -0.81 4.71
N ASP A 204 -3.20 0.15 3.83
CA ASP A 204 -2.62 -0.14 2.51
C ASP A 204 -1.08 -0.30 2.57
N SER A 205 -0.47 -0.19 3.74
CA SER A 205 0.97 -0.34 3.98
C SER A 205 1.54 -1.61 3.36
N GLY A 206 2.66 -1.51 2.63
CA GLY A 206 3.25 -2.62 1.90
C GLY A 206 2.55 -2.99 0.59
N GLY A 207 1.43 -2.32 0.26
CA GLY A 207 0.73 -2.49 -1.01
C GLY A 207 1.60 -2.14 -2.20
N ALA A 208 1.54 -2.97 -3.25
CA ALA A 208 2.38 -2.83 -4.42
C ALA A 208 2.03 -1.59 -5.24
N SER A 209 3.06 -0.88 -5.69
CA SER A 209 3.00 0.04 -6.82
C SER A 209 3.76 -0.54 -7.99
N VAL A 210 3.11 -0.59 -9.14
CA VAL A 210 3.67 -1.24 -10.33
C VAL A 210 3.72 -0.30 -11.53
N ILE A 211 4.71 -0.52 -12.39
CA ILE A 211 4.80 0.06 -13.74
C ILE A 211 4.60 -1.08 -14.74
N THR A 212 3.84 -0.81 -15.81
CA THR A 212 3.73 -1.73 -16.94
C THR A 212 4.40 -1.12 -18.18
N GLU A 213 5.46 -1.77 -18.66
CA GLU A 213 6.20 -1.38 -19.84
C GLU A 213 6.37 -2.57 -20.80
N ASN A 214 6.11 -2.35 -22.08
CA ASN A 214 6.23 -3.39 -23.11
C ASN A 214 5.47 -4.67 -22.80
N GLY A 215 4.29 -4.53 -22.17
CA GLY A 215 3.45 -5.66 -21.76
C GLY A 215 3.92 -6.43 -20.52
N ARG A 216 5.00 -6.01 -19.86
CA ARG A 216 5.50 -6.59 -18.62
C ARG A 216 5.29 -5.64 -17.44
N THR A 217 4.83 -6.21 -16.34
CA THR A 217 4.58 -5.46 -15.10
C THR A 217 5.72 -5.66 -14.11
N TYR A 218 6.17 -4.58 -13.47
CA TYR A 218 7.28 -4.56 -12.52
C TYR A 218 6.90 -3.88 -11.23
N LEU A 219 7.37 -4.39 -10.11
CA LEU A 219 7.26 -3.75 -8.82
C LEU A 219 8.23 -2.56 -8.75
N VAL A 220 7.72 -1.37 -8.43
CA VAL A 220 8.55 -0.16 -8.27
C VAL A 220 8.53 0.38 -6.86
N GLY A 221 7.42 0.22 -6.13
CA GLY A 221 7.25 0.81 -4.81
C GLY A 221 6.32 0.01 -3.91
N LEU A 222 6.38 0.35 -2.61
CA LEU A 222 5.50 -0.18 -1.57
C LEU A 222 4.88 0.98 -0.80
N SER A 223 3.57 1.00 -0.63
CA SER A 223 2.85 2.06 0.10
C SER A 223 3.37 2.19 1.53
N SER A 224 3.73 3.42 1.96
CA SER A 224 4.34 3.63 3.27
C SER A 224 3.70 4.76 4.08
N TRP A 225 3.86 6.03 3.70
CA TRP A 225 3.39 7.15 4.50
C TRP A 225 2.91 8.32 3.65
N GLN A 226 2.20 9.26 4.30
CA GLN A 226 1.67 10.47 3.68
C GLN A 226 2.31 11.70 4.34
N PHE A 227 2.63 12.72 3.56
CA PHE A 227 3.17 13.97 4.07
C PHE A 227 2.07 14.82 4.73
N TRP A 228 2.41 15.40 5.89
CA TRP A 228 1.56 16.34 6.58
C TRP A 228 2.33 17.58 6.99
N ARG A 229 1.63 18.70 7.05
CA ARG A 229 2.18 19.98 7.55
C ARG A 229 1.24 20.54 8.62
N GLY A 230 1.81 21.01 9.73
CA GLY A 230 1.09 21.57 10.86
C GLY A 230 0.93 20.58 12.00
N ASP A 231 -0.01 20.82 12.90
CA ASP A 231 -0.21 19.98 14.08
C ASP A 231 -0.76 18.60 13.71
N LEU A 232 -0.11 17.55 14.23
CA LEU A 232 -0.51 16.15 14.03
C LEU A 232 -1.88 15.82 14.61
N ALA A 233 -2.36 16.58 15.60
CA ALA A 233 -3.73 16.43 16.12
C ALA A 233 -4.80 16.70 15.04
N ASN A 234 -4.45 17.44 13.99
CA ASN A 234 -5.32 17.76 12.87
C ASN A 234 -5.03 16.90 11.63
N PHE A 235 -4.16 15.88 11.75
CA PHE A 235 -3.82 15.01 10.63
C PHE A 235 -5.06 14.37 10.04
N LYS A 236 -5.18 14.47 8.74
CA LYS A 236 -6.21 13.79 7.96
C LYS A 236 -5.61 13.28 6.66
N GLY A 237 -5.44 11.97 6.58
CA GLY A 237 -4.91 11.33 5.38
C GLY A 237 -5.87 11.41 4.20
N GLY A 238 -5.34 11.29 3.00
CA GLY A 238 -6.12 11.11 1.78
C GLY A 238 -6.80 12.37 1.22
N LEU A 239 -6.48 13.58 1.69
CA LEU A 239 -7.01 14.82 1.11
C LEU A 239 -6.33 15.14 -0.22
N TYR A 240 -7.05 15.80 -1.14
CA TYR A 240 -6.44 16.39 -2.33
C TYR A 240 -5.29 17.32 -1.98
N GLY A 241 -4.24 17.27 -2.77
CA GLY A 241 -3.01 18.02 -2.56
C GLY A 241 -2.00 17.32 -1.64
N THR A 242 -2.38 16.24 -0.95
CA THR A 242 -1.44 15.46 -0.13
C THR A 242 -0.43 14.71 -1.01
N THR A 243 0.82 14.68 -0.58
CA THR A 243 1.88 13.86 -1.18
C THR A 243 2.00 12.54 -0.44
N ALA A 244 1.98 11.44 -1.18
CA ALA A 244 2.20 10.10 -0.67
C ALA A 244 3.62 9.61 -1.00
N TYR A 245 4.16 8.81 -0.09
CA TYR A 245 5.49 8.23 -0.21
C TYR A 245 5.41 6.70 -0.25
N GLN A 246 6.18 6.16 -1.18
CA GLN A 246 6.34 4.72 -1.39
C GLN A 246 7.81 4.37 -1.19
N VAL A 247 8.08 3.24 -0.57
CA VAL A 247 9.45 2.71 -0.54
C VAL A 247 9.91 2.46 -1.96
N ARG A 248 11.02 3.07 -2.37
CA ARG A 248 11.63 2.87 -3.69
C ARG A 248 12.38 1.55 -3.71
N VAL A 249 11.73 0.46 -4.16
CA VAL A 249 12.29 -0.90 -4.06
C VAL A 249 13.62 -1.04 -4.79
N SER A 250 13.81 -0.37 -5.92
CA SER A 250 15.08 -0.41 -6.67
C SER A 250 16.29 0.11 -5.88
N ASN A 251 16.08 0.98 -4.87
CA ASN A 251 17.14 1.49 -4.01
C ASN A 251 17.67 0.45 -3.01
N TYR A 252 16.92 -0.62 -2.80
CA TYR A 252 17.25 -1.69 -1.85
C TYR A 252 17.67 -3.00 -2.54
N ARG A 253 17.95 -2.96 -3.83
CA ARG A 253 18.27 -4.15 -4.63
C ARG A 253 19.44 -4.93 -4.05
N ASP A 254 20.54 -4.25 -3.76
CA ASP A 254 21.75 -4.89 -3.21
C ASP A 254 21.49 -5.55 -1.85
N TRP A 255 20.71 -4.89 -0.99
CA TRP A 255 20.29 -5.47 0.28
C TRP A 255 19.38 -6.68 0.08
N ILE A 256 18.38 -6.59 -0.79
CA ILE A 256 17.50 -7.71 -1.12
C ILE A 256 18.33 -8.88 -1.61
N GLU A 257 19.21 -8.68 -2.58
CA GLU A 257 20.07 -9.73 -3.13
C GLU A 257 20.99 -10.34 -2.07
N SER A 258 21.54 -9.52 -1.15
CA SER A 258 22.38 -10.02 -0.05
C SER A 258 21.62 -10.93 0.91
N VAL A 259 20.35 -10.64 1.20
CA VAL A 259 19.50 -11.49 2.04
C VAL A 259 19.14 -12.77 1.31
N LEU A 260 18.76 -12.68 0.04
CA LEU A 260 18.39 -13.85 -0.78
C LEU A 260 19.56 -14.81 -1.03
N GLY A 261 20.79 -14.29 -1.12
CA GLY A 261 22.01 -15.08 -1.39
C GLY A 261 22.59 -15.77 -0.15
N ASN A 262 22.21 -15.35 1.05
CA ASN A 262 22.67 -15.91 2.33
C ASN A 262 21.71 -16.96 2.92
N SER A 263 20.66 -17.35 2.18
CA SER A 263 19.56 -18.18 2.71
C SER A 263 19.45 -19.53 2.01
#